data_d6813b1d2a19e0fdd06adce32fd16c4f
#
_entry.id   d6813b1d2a19e0fdd06adce32fd16c4f
#
_cell.length_a   1.000
_cell.length_b   1.000
_cell.length_c   1.000
_cell.angle_alpha   90.00
_cell.angle_beta   90.00
_cell.angle_gamma   90.00
#
_symmetry.space_group_name_H-M   'P 1'
#
loop_
_entity.id
_entity.type
_entity.pdbx_description
1 polymer ?
#
loop_
_entity_poly.entity_id
_entity_poly.type
_entity_poly.pdbx_seq_one_letter_code
_entity_poly.pdbx_strand_id
1 'polypeptide(L)'
;SDVYKRQKVDEVKYFVGSGIKIMVERALKENIRYFDLVYNDFLTHYSKNNANKTSLYPGVLETIKMLKQMGIKMAIVSNKYQQGVLDICMPLLGEYIDVMVGEQSGLNKKPSADMVDYAIQKLNADKSFTAYVGDSDIDYLTSKNAKLDFIGAAWGFRGRHFLEELKST
;
A
#
# COMPACT_ATOMS: atom_id res chain seq x y z
N SER A 1 32.99 -10.40 -1.95
CA SER A 1 32.77 -9.04 -1.42
C SER A 1 31.29 -8.78 -1.28
N ASP A 2 30.82 -8.70 -0.04
CA ASP A 2 29.39 -8.61 0.26
C ASP A 2 28.87 -7.20 -0.04
N VAL A 3 28.47 -6.96 -1.28
CA VAL A 3 27.71 -5.78 -1.69
C VAL A 3 26.32 -5.81 -1.04
N TYR A 4 25.83 -7.00 -0.72
CA TYR A 4 24.50 -7.22 -0.15
C TYR A 4 24.60 -7.55 1.34
N LYS A 5 24.29 -6.56 2.19
CA LYS A 5 24.09 -6.83 3.61
C LYS A 5 22.79 -7.59 3.83
N ARG A 6 22.87 -8.79 4.41
CA ARG A 6 21.69 -9.56 4.79
C ARG A 6 20.92 -8.82 5.88
N GLN A 7 19.66 -8.45 5.60
CA GLN A 7 18.78 -7.79 6.56
C GLN A 7 18.06 -8.84 7.41
N LYS A 8 17.82 -8.52 8.69
CA LYS A 8 16.95 -9.35 9.51
C LYS A 8 15.50 -9.15 9.09
N VAL A 9 14.70 -10.23 9.12
CA VAL A 9 13.28 -10.17 8.70
C VAL A 9 12.51 -9.10 9.49
N ASP A 10 12.80 -8.96 10.78
CA ASP A 10 12.14 -7.95 11.63
C ASP A 10 12.53 -6.50 11.28
N GLU A 11 13.68 -6.27 10.67
CA GLU A 11 14.09 -4.94 10.20
C GLU A 11 13.36 -4.54 8.91
N VAL A 12 13.05 -5.51 8.04
CA VAL A 12 12.44 -5.25 6.72
C VAL A 12 11.09 -4.56 6.84
N LYS A 13 10.30 -4.89 7.86
CA LYS A 13 9.00 -4.24 8.10
C LYS A 13 9.08 -2.73 8.36
N TYR A 14 10.22 -2.21 8.81
CA TYR A 14 10.45 -0.78 8.97
C TYR A 14 10.91 -0.08 7.68
N PHE A 15 11.26 -0.84 6.66
CA PHE A 15 11.71 -0.29 5.37
C PHE A 15 10.56 -0.12 4.38
N VAL A 16 9.51 -0.93 4.49
CA VAL A 16 8.37 -0.94 3.56
C VAL A 16 7.34 0.15 3.87
N GLY A 17 6.48 0.45 2.89
CA GLY A 17 5.36 1.39 3.02
C GLY A 17 5.56 2.71 2.27
N SER A 18 6.81 3.18 2.13
CA SER A 18 7.13 4.47 1.48
C SER A 18 7.57 4.34 0.00
N GLY A 19 7.39 3.17 -0.61
CA GLY A 19 7.82 2.86 -1.98
C GLY A 19 9.21 2.21 -2.05
N ILE A 20 9.52 1.63 -3.22
CA ILE A 20 10.72 0.77 -3.41
C ILE A 20 12.01 1.59 -3.23
N LYS A 21 12.06 2.81 -3.76
CA LYS A 21 13.25 3.67 -3.67
C LYS A 21 13.67 3.88 -2.22
N ILE A 22 12.76 4.34 -1.37
CA ILE A 22 13.01 4.58 0.05
C ILE A 22 13.34 3.29 0.79
N MET A 23 12.70 2.18 0.42
CA MET A 23 13.01 0.87 0.99
C MET A 23 14.46 0.46 0.72
N VAL A 24 14.95 0.60 -0.51
CA VAL A 24 16.33 0.30 -0.88
C VAL A 24 17.32 1.25 -0.19
N GLU A 25 17.01 2.54 -0.12
CA GLU A 25 17.82 3.53 0.62
C GLU A 25 17.98 3.13 2.10
N ARG A 26 16.88 2.80 2.77
CA ARG A 26 16.88 2.34 4.16
C ARG A 26 17.65 1.04 4.36
N ALA A 27 17.55 0.10 3.42
CA ALA A 27 18.27 -1.16 3.48
C ALA A 27 19.78 -1.01 3.30
N LEU A 28 20.20 -0.07 2.45
CA LEU A 28 21.62 0.16 2.15
C LEU A 28 22.34 0.96 3.26
N LYS A 29 21.64 1.86 3.95
CA LYS A 29 22.24 2.74 5.00
C LYS A 29 23.49 3.45 4.45
N GLU A 30 24.63 3.21 5.07
CA GLU A 30 25.96 3.77 4.70
C GLU A 30 26.47 3.29 3.33
N ASN A 31 25.93 2.21 2.79
CA ASN A 31 26.31 1.66 1.48
C ASN A 31 25.56 2.29 0.29
N ILE A 32 25.03 3.49 0.46
CA ILE A 32 24.19 4.20 -0.52
C ILE A 32 24.84 4.36 -1.92
N ARG A 33 26.17 4.31 -2.01
CA ARG A 33 26.92 4.33 -3.27
C ARG A 33 26.55 3.19 -4.24
N TYR A 34 25.96 2.12 -3.72
CA TYR A 34 25.49 0.99 -4.52
C TYR A 34 24.01 1.06 -4.86
N PHE A 35 23.36 2.22 -4.63
CA PHE A 35 21.93 2.36 -4.76
C PHE A 35 21.41 1.92 -6.13
N ASP A 36 21.96 2.45 -7.21
CA ASP A 36 21.46 2.16 -8.57
C ASP A 36 21.59 0.68 -8.92
N LEU A 37 22.70 0.05 -8.54
CA LEU A 37 22.92 -1.38 -8.77
C LEU A 37 21.87 -2.22 -8.01
N VAL A 38 21.75 -1.99 -6.70
CA VAL A 38 20.83 -2.77 -5.85
C VAL A 38 19.37 -2.48 -6.20
N TYR A 39 19.04 -1.24 -6.55
CA TYR A 39 17.70 -0.86 -6.97
C TYR A 39 17.27 -1.56 -8.25
N ASN A 40 18.13 -1.61 -9.28
CA ASN A 40 17.84 -2.27 -10.54
C ASN A 40 17.75 -3.79 -10.39
N ASP A 41 18.64 -4.41 -9.62
CA ASP A 41 18.59 -5.85 -9.30
C ASP A 41 17.32 -6.18 -8.51
N PHE A 42 16.94 -5.35 -7.53
CA PHE A 42 15.71 -5.50 -6.78
C PHE A 42 14.49 -5.43 -7.71
N LEU A 43 14.41 -4.42 -8.58
CA LEU A 43 13.29 -4.28 -9.52
C LEU A 43 13.16 -5.49 -10.44
N THR A 44 14.29 -5.98 -10.97
CA THR A 44 14.33 -7.14 -11.84
C THR A 44 13.83 -8.41 -11.15
N HIS A 45 14.26 -8.62 -9.90
CA HIS A 45 13.80 -9.77 -9.11
C HIS A 45 12.34 -9.61 -8.69
N TYR A 46 11.97 -8.43 -8.21
CA TYR A 46 10.66 -8.14 -7.66
C TYR A 46 9.56 -8.21 -8.73
N SER A 47 9.80 -7.72 -9.94
CA SER A 47 8.83 -7.79 -11.04
C SER A 47 8.39 -9.24 -11.38
N LYS A 48 9.31 -10.19 -11.19
CA LYS A 48 9.04 -11.62 -11.45
C LYS A 48 8.43 -12.37 -10.26
N ASN A 49 8.51 -11.81 -9.05
CA ASN A 49 8.21 -12.53 -7.81
C ASN A 49 7.22 -11.81 -6.87
N ASN A 50 6.72 -10.64 -7.24
CA ASN A 50 5.90 -9.79 -6.39
C ASN A 50 4.58 -10.41 -5.92
N ALA A 51 4.06 -11.39 -6.67
CA ALA A 51 2.80 -12.08 -6.39
C ALA A 51 2.98 -13.52 -5.84
N ASN A 52 4.19 -14.11 -5.88
CA ASN A 52 4.42 -15.55 -5.65
C ASN A 52 3.92 -16.09 -4.30
N LYS A 53 3.88 -15.25 -3.25
CA LYS A 53 3.45 -15.63 -1.89
C LYS A 53 2.42 -14.66 -1.34
N THR A 54 1.74 -13.92 -2.22
CA THR A 54 0.74 -12.94 -1.82
C THR A 54 -0.62 -13.61 -1.78
N SER A 55 -1.31 -13.48 -0.65
CA SER A 55 -2.67 -13.96 -0.45
C SER A 55 -3.47 -12.93 0.35
N LEU A 56 -4.77 -13.03 0.28
CA LEU A 56 -5.66 -12.21 1.11
C LEU A 56 -5.65 -12.72 2.55
N TYR A 57 -5.79 -11.80 3.50
CA TYR A 57 -6.06 -12.18 4.88
C TYR A 57 -7.42 -12.91 4.98
N PRO A 58 -7.58 -13.82 5.95
CA PRO A 58 -8.85 -14.50 6.18
C PRO A 58 -10.02 -13.50 6.32
N GLY A 59 -11.15 -13.78 5.67
CA GLY A 59 -12.35 -12.97 5.70
C GLY A 59 -12.36 -11.75 4.79
N VAL A 60 -11.23 -11.37 4.18
CA VAL A 60 -11.16 -10.17 3.32
C VAL A 60 -11.98 -10.37 2.04
N LEU A 61 -11.86 -11.51 1.37
CA LEU A 61 -12.60 -11.77 0.15
C LEU A 61 -14.10 -11.77 0.38
N GLU A 62 -14.54 -12.42 1.43
CA GLU A 62 -15.96 -12.50 1.83
C GLU A 62 -16.53 -11.10 2.12
N THR A 63 -15.76 -10.28 2.86
CA THR A 63 -16.14 -8.90 3.16
C THR A 63 -16.28 -8.06 1.88
N ILE A 64 -15.30 -8.14 0.98
CA ILE A 64 -15.31 -7.40 -0.29
C ILE A 64 -16.50 -7.83 -1.16
N LYS A 65 -16.80 -9.14 -1.25
CA LYS A 65 -17.96 -9.65 -1.96
C LYS A 65 -19.26 -9.09 -1.39
N MET A 66 -19.41 -9.08 -0.09
CA MET A 66 -20.58 -8.55 0.58
C MET A 66 -20.75 -7.05 0.33
N LEU A 67 -19.69 -6.26 0.43
CA LEU A 67 -19.71 -4.83 0.12
C LEU A 67 -20.12 -4.57 -1.34
N LYS A 68 -19.60 -5.37 -2.27
CA LYS A 68 -19.99 -5.27 -3.70
C LYS A 68 -21.47 -5.58 -3.93
N GLN A 69 -21.99 -6.62 -3.25
CA GLN A 69 -23.42 -6.97 -3.31
C GLN A 69 -24.32 -5.86 -2.74
N MET A 70 -23.83 -5.11 -1.75
CA MET A 70 -24.50 -3.92 -1.20
C MET A 70 -24.42 -2.69 -2.11
N GLY A 71 -23.76 -2.80 -3.27
CA GLY A 71 -23.58 -1.69 -4.22
C GLY A 71 -22.51 -0.68 -3.79
N ILE A 72 -21.66 -1.01 -2.82
CA ILE A 72 -20.59 -0.13 -2.36
C ILE A 72 -19.47 -0.14 -3.40
N LYS A 73 -19.08 1.04 -3.86
CA LYS A 73 -17.93 1.23 -4.74
C LYS A 73 -16.64 1.14 -3.96
N MET A 74 -15.64 0.47 -4.51
CA MET A 74 -14.39 0.20 -3.81
C MET A 74 -13.17 0.54 -4.65
N ALA A 75 -12.16 1.13 -4.01
CA ALA A 75 -10.87 1.38 -4.63
C ALA A 75 -9.72 0.84 -3.78
N ILE A 76 -8.63 0.47 -4.45
CA ILE A 76 -7.32 0.18 -3.84
C ILE A 76 -6.39 1.35 -4.13
N VAL A 77 -5.71 1.89 -3.10
CA VAL A 77 -4.71 2.94 -3.22
C VAL A 77 -3.42 2.52 -2.51
N SER A 78 -2.31 2.47 -3.25
CA SER A 78 -1.05 1.93 -2.75
C SER A 78 0.17 2.72 -3.24
N ASN A 79 1.19 2.89 -2.39
CA ASN A 79 2.52 3.41 -2.79
C ASN A 79 3.35 2.43 -3.62
N LYS A 80 2.81 1.24 -3.92
CA LYS A 80 3.39 0.33 -4.90
C LYS A 80 3.20 0.92 -6.30
N TYR A 81 4.17 0.72 -7.23
CA TYR A 81 4.01 1.17 -8.62
C TYR A 81 2.76 0.57 -9.27
N GLN A 82 2.14 1.32 -10.20
CA GLN A 82 0.83 1.00 -10.76
C GLN A 82 0.72 -0.43 -11.27
N GLN A 83 1.68 -0.88 -12.11
CA GLN A 83 1.64 -2.24 -12.64
C GLN A 83 1.74 -3.29 -11.54
N GLY A 84 2.53 -3.06 -10.49
CA GLY A 84 2.65 -3.98 -9.36
C GLY A 84 1.38 -4.06 -8.49
N VAL A 85 0.55 -3.02 -8.46
CA VAL A 85 -0.79 -3.09 -7.86
C VAL A 85 -1.68 -3.98 -8.73
N LEU A 86 -1.67 -3.77 -10.05
CA LEU A 86 -2.49 -4.55 -10.98
C LEU A 86 -2.09 -6.02 -10.98
N ASP A 87 -0.80 -6.33 -11.05
CA ASP A 87 -0.28 -7.71 -11.07
C ASP A 87 -0.75 -8.53 -9.86
N ILE A 88 -0.87 -7.89 -8.70
CA ILE A 88 -1.27 -8.56 -7.46
C ILE A 88 -2.80 -8.53 -7.29
N CYS A 89 -3.42 -7.39 -7.48
CA CYS A 89 -4.81 -7.20 -7.08
C CYS A 89 -5.81 -7.66 -8.14
N MET A 90 -5.48 -7.57 -9.44
CA MET A 90 -6.40 -8.01 -10.49
C MET A 90 -6.74 -9.50 -10.41
N PRO A 91 -5.78 -10.43 -10.25
CA PRO A 91 -6.11 -11.85 -10.12
C PRO A 91 -6.91 -12.19 -8.86
N LEU A 92 -6.75 -11.41 -7.79
CA LEU A 92 -7.37 -11.69 -6.49
C LEU A 92 -8.73 -11.00 -6.31
N LEU A 93 -8.89 -9.78 -6.84
CA LEU A 93 -9.97 -8.86 -6.49
C LEU A 93 -10.56 -8.10 -7.69
N GLY A 94 -10.06 -8.34 -8.91
CA GLY A 94 -10.45 -7.57 -10.10
C GLY A 94 -11.96 -7.55 -10.41
N GLU A 95 -12.69 -8.60 -10.03
CA GLU A 95 -14.15 -8.67 -10.19
C GLU A 95 -14.91 -7.74 -9.23
N TYR A 96 -14.28 -7.34 -8.11
CA TYR A 96 -14.96 -6.65 -7.01
C TYR A 96 -14.53 -5.20 -6.86
N ILE A 97 -13.30 -4.86 -7.24
CA ILE A 97 -12.71 -3.53 -7.06
C ILE A 97 -12.91 -2.69 -8.32
N ASP A 98 -13.49 -1.51 -8.16
CA ASP A 98 -13.85 -0.64 -9.28
C ASP A 98 -12.66 0.21 -9.76
N VAL A 99 -11.72 0.56 -8.86
CA VAL A 99 -10.56 1.41 -9.17
C VAL A 99 -9.32 0.91 -8.43
N MET A 100 -8.19 0.83 -9.12
CA MET A 100 -6.88 0.46 -8.54
C MET A 100 -5.85 1.53 -8.88
N VAL A 101 -5.28 2.18 -7.86
CA VAL A 101 -4.33 3.28 -7.99
C VAL A 101 -3.03 2.90 -7.29
N GLY A 102 -1.97 2.82 -8.07
CA GLY A 102 -0.59 2.71 -7.62
C GLY A 102 0.19 4.00 -7.85
N GLU A 103 1.49 3.99 -7.51
CA GLU A 103 2.40 5.08 -7.84
C GLU A 103 2.46 5.27 -9.36
N GLN A 104 2.20 6.49 -9.81
CA GLN A 104 2.22 6.89 -11.20
C GLN A 104 2.56 8.38 -11.33
N SER A 105 2.98 8.80 -12.53
CA SER A 105 3.33 10.20 -12.81
C SER A 105 2.12 11.12 -12.59
N GLY A 106 2.37 12.29 -12.02
CA GLY A 106 1.36 13.33 -11.79
C GLY A 106 0.55 13.17 -10.49
N LEU A 107 0.79 12.11 -9.70
CA LEU A 107 0.18 11.94 -8.38
C LEU A 107 1.25 11.80 -7.30
N ASN A 108 1.17 12.61 -6.25
CA ASN A 108 2.02 12.44 -5.09
C ASN A 108 1.62 11.19 -4.31
N LYS A 109 2.65 10.47 -3.81
CA LYS A 109 2.44 9.25 -3.01
C LYS A 109 1.81 9.55 -1.65
N LYS A 110 1.17 8.54 -1.06
CA LYS A 110 0.75 8.58 0.34
C LYS A 110 1.95 8.97 1.24
N PRO A 111 1.80 9.87 2.19
CA PRO A 111 0.54 10.34 2.80
C PRO A 111 -0.16 11.51 2.09
N SER A 112 0.26 11.96 0.88
CA SER A 112 -0.55 12.92 0.12
C SER A 112 -1.95 12.37 -0.17
N ALA A 113 -2.93 13.27 -0.25
CA ALA A 113 -4.31 12.94 -0.62
C ALA A 113 -4.48 12.62 -2.12
N ASP A 114 -3.51 12.98 -2.97
CA ASP A 114 -3.65 13.00 -4.43
C ASP A 114 -4.19 11.70 -5.01
N MET A 115 -3.60 10.56 -4.61
CA MET A 115 -4.01 9.25 -5.12
C MET A 115 -5.40 8.87 -4.66
N VAL A 116 -5.79 9.26 -3.44
CA VAL A 116 -7.13 9.02 -2.88
C VAL A 116 -8.16 9.89 -3.58
N ASP A 117 -7.85 11.17 -3.77
CA ASP A 117 -8.73 12.11 -4.47
C ASP A 117 -8.95 11.69 -5.93
N TYR A 118 -7.90 11.21 -6.58
CA TYR A 118 -7.99 10.61 -7.91
C TYR A 118 -8.90 9.36 -7.93
N ALA A 119 -8.75 8.47 -6.94
CA ALA A 119 -9.60 7.28 -6.85
C ALA A 119 -11.07 7.65 -6.63
N ILE A 120 -11.37 8.60 -5.74
CA ILE A 120 -12.73 9.11 -5.47
C ILE A 120 -13.35 9.72 -6.73
N GLN A 121 -12.57 10.52 -7.46
CA GLN A 121 -13.01 11.07 -8.74
C GLN A 121 -13.36 9.97 -9.76
N LYS A 122 -12.51 8.95 -9.90
CA LYS A 122 -12.74 7.82 -10.81
C LYS A 122 -13.96 6.99 -10.43
N LEU A 123 -14.22 6.85 -9.13
CA LEU A 123 -15.42 6.20 -8.60
C LEU A 123 -16.69 7.06 -8.80
N ASN A 124 -16.56 8.34 -9.14
CA ASN A 124 -17.64 9.31 -9.07
C ASN A 124 -18.37 9.20 -7.71
N ALA A 125 -17.58 9.28 -6.63
CA ALA A 125 -18.04 9.15 -5.26
C ALA A 125 -17.96 10.48 -4.50
N ASP A 126 -18.74 10.60 -3.43
CA ASP A 126 -18.72 11.75 -2.53
C ASP A 126 -17.84 11.44 -1.32
N LYS A 127 -16.92 12.35 -0.97
CA LYS A 127 -16.04 12.23 0.19
C LYS A 127 -16.81 12.07 1.51
N SER A 128 -17.96 12.74 1.65
CA SER A 128 -18.79 12.68 2.87
C SER A 128 -19.38 11.28 3.13
N PHE A 129 -19.42 10.42 2.11
CA PHE A 129 -19.86 9.02 2.20
C PHE A 129 -18.74 8.02 1.92
N THR A 130 -17.49 8.46 2.07
CA THR A 130 -16.30 7.64 1.78
C THR A 130 -15.48 7.44 3.05
N ALA A 131 -15.10 6.20 3.34
CA ALA A 131 -14.17 5.86 4.40
C ALA A 131 -12.86 5.30 3.81
N TYR A 132 -11.75 5.55 4.50
CA TYR A 132 -10.43 5.02 4.17
C TYR A 132 -10.09 3.87 5.12
N VAL A 133 -9.82 2.68 4.57
CA VAL A 133 -9.40 1.50 5.34
C VAL A 133 -7.89 1.32 5.18
N GLY A 134 -7.16 1.19 6.27
CA GLY A 134 -5.71 1.01 6.22
C GLY A 134 -5.12 0.41 7.49
N ASP A 135 -3.86 -0.01 7.44
CA ASP A 135 -3.19 -0.74 8.52
C ASP A 135 -1.89 -0.08 9.00
N SER A 136 -1.61 1.15 8.58
CA SER A 136 -0.36 1.86 8.87
C SER A 136 -0.57 3.33 9.25
N ASP A 137 0.49 3.93 9.81
CA ASP A 137 0.62 5.37 10.05
C ASP A 137 0.47 6.19 8.76
N ILE A 138 1.04 5.69 7.66
CA ILE A 138 0.91 6.34 6.35
C ILE A 138 -0.55 6.37 5.90
N ASP A 139 -1.31 5.30 6.12
CA ASP A 139 -2.73 5.23 5.79
C ASP A 139 -3.56 6.18 6.64
N TYR A 140 -3.29 6.23 7.95
CA TYR A 140 -3.93 7.17 8.86
C TYR A 140 -3.69 8.62 8.43
N LEU A 141 -2.43 9.00 8.16
CA LEU A 141 -2.09 10.35 7.68
C LEU A 141 -2.74 10.65 6.32
N THR A 142 -2.80 9.66 5.43
CA THR A 142 -3.46 9.79 4.13
C THR A 142 -4.95 10.10 4.30
N SER A 143 -5.64 9.38 5.19
CA SER A 143 -7.06 9.64 5.46
C SER A 143 -7.29 11.04 6.00
N LYS A 144 -6.43 11.51 6.91
CA LYS A 144 -6.48 12.88 7.44
C LYS A 144 -6.27 13.93 6.35
N ASN A 145 -5.25 13.75 5.50
CA ASN A 145 -4.96 14.67 4.41
C ASN A 145 -6.08 14.69 3.35
N ALA A 146 -6.70 13.55 3.09
CA ALA A 146 -7.86 13.43 2.20
C ALA A 146 -9.18 13.87 2.85
N LYS A 147 -9.20 14.15 4.17
CA LYS A 147 -10.39 14.48 4.98
C LYS A 147 -11.45 13.38 4.94
N LEU A 148 -11.01 12.13 5.14
CA LEU A 148 -11.86 10.95 5.19
C LEU A 148 -11.84 10.33 6.58
N ASP A 149 -12.92 9.64 6.94
CA ASP A 149 -12.95 8.79 8.11
C ASP A 149 -11.98 7.62 7.94
N PHE A 150 -11.22 7.31 9.01
CA PHE A 150 -10.26 6.23 9.03
C PHE A 150 -10.80 5.00 9.75
N ILE A 151 -10.73 3.85 9.09
CA ILE A 151 -11.01 2.52 9.66
C ILE A 151 -9.68 1.75 9.72
N GLY A 152 -9.20 1.49 10.94
CA GLY A 152 -7.95 0.75 11.15
C GLY A 152 -8.14 -0.75 10.96
N ALA A 153 -7.42 -1.34 10.00
CA ALA A 153 -7.36 -2.78 9.76
C ALA A 153 -6.40 -3.44 10.79
N ALA A 154 -6.91 -3.74 11.97
CA ALA A 154 -6.14 -4.22 13.13
C ALA A 154 -5.46 -5.59 12.93
N TRP A 155 -5.89 -6.35 11.93
CA TRP A 155 -5.29 -7.61 11.51
C TRP A 155 -4.14 -7.43 10.50
N GLY A 156 -3.90 -6.20 10.07
CA GLY A 156 -2.89 -5.87 9.07
C GLY A 156 -1.48 -5.77 9.62
N PHE A 157 -0.60 -5.17 8.83
CA PHE A 157 0.85 -5.20 9.00
C PHE A 157 1.37 -4.62 10.32
N ARG A 158 0.79 -3.51 10.82
CA ARG A 158 1.21 -2.86 12.08
C ARG A 158 0.53 -3.44 13.31
N GLY A 159 -0.64 -4.07 13.16
CA GLY A 159 -1.42 -4.65 14.24
C GLY A 159 -2.21 -3.65 15.08
N ARG A 160 -3.05 -4.19 15.97
CA ARG A 160 -4.03 -3.43 16.76
C ARG A 160 -3.40 -2.37 17.66
N HIS A 161 -2.40 -2.74 18.45
CA HIS A 161 -1.78 -1.86 19.46
C HIS A 161 -1.25 -0.57 18.80
N PHE A 162 -0.51 -0.71 17.70
CA PHE A 162 0.03 0.42 16.96
C PHE A 162 -1.08 1.37 16.46
N LEU A 163 -2.17 0.83 15.92
CA LEU A 163 -3.28 1.64 15.40
C LEU A 163 -4.08 2.34 16.51
N GLU A 164 -4.16 1.75 17.71
CA GLU A 164 -4.80 2.38 18.87
C GLU A 164 -3.98 3.55 19.39
N GLU A 165 -2.65 3.45 19.39
CA GLU A 165 -1.75 4.54 19.77
C GLU A 165 -1.87 5.74 18.81
N LEU A 166 -2.02 5.52 17.50
CA LEU A 166 -2.22 6.60 16.51
C LEU A 166 -3.47 7.44 16.74
N LYS A 167 -4.51 6.88 17.37
CA LYS A 167 -5.74 7.61 17.68
C LYS A 167 -5.63 8.46 18.94
N SER A 168 -4.62 8.22 19.75
CA SER A 168 -4.40 8.91 21.03
C SER A 168 -3.50 10.13 20.90
N THR A 169 -2.93 10.37 19.72
CA THR A 169 -2.11 11.52 19.33
C THR A 169 -2.85 12.41 18.34
#